data_b500a31880620b3a6c5421303a7408e0
#
_entry.id   b500a31880620b3a6c5421303a7408e0
#
_cell.length_a   1.000
_cell.length_b   1.000
_cell.length_c   1.000
_cell.angle_alpha   90.00
_cell.angle_beta   90.00
_cell.angle_gamma   90.00
#
_symmetry.space_group_name_H-M   'P 1'
#
loop_
_entity.id
_entity.type
_entity.pdbx_description
1 polymer ?
#
loop_
_entity_poly.entity_id
_entity_poly.type
_entity_poly.pdbx_seq_one_letter_code
_entity_poly.pdbx_strand_id
1 'polypeptide(L)'
;DITGPNVPKMLGIEGTELHIEDGQIFPAIGPHGIKVISMAFLIEDPDKPVIWRGPIKLGAIQQFIGDVAWGELDTLVIDFPPGTGDEPLTVSQTLPNLDGVVIVTTPQEVALLDSRKSINFAKTISVPVLGVVENMSGYTLSGTAEAGSKFSMIGPKGVPIDITASPQGKWSVTLDLFKSGGGEDSAHELEVPFLGRLPFDPGVVRGGDDGVHRIVAEPEGETALSFSKVVEEILSSLEKGDIHQVKLT
;
A
#
# COMPACT_ATOMS: atom_id res chain seq x y z
N ASP A 1 3.81 9.10 -7.59
CA ASP A 1 2.97 9.72 -6.56
C ASP A 1 2.53 11.12 -7.03
N ILE A 2 1.27 11.24 -7.48
CA ILE A 2 0.78 12.44 -8.18
C ILE A 2 -0.35 13.13 -7.43
N THR A 3 -1.30 12.40 -6.92
CA THR A 3 -2.49 12.96 -6.28
C THR A 3 -2.45 12.74 -4.77
N GLY A 4 -2.37 13.82 -3.99
CA GLY A 4 -2.12 13.75 -2.56
C GLY A 4 -0.71 13.24 -2.26
N PRO A 5 0.34 13.89 -2.79
CA PRO A 5 1.68 13.32 -2.88
C PRO A 5 2.38 13.30 -1.51
N ASN A 6 2.24 12.21 -0.76
CA ASN A 6 2.75 12.04 0.59
C ASN A 6 3.97 11.08 0.71
N VAL A 7 4.35 10.41 -0.38
CA VAL A 7 5.47 9.45 -0.36
C VAL A 7 6.77 10.07 0.14
N PRO A 8 7.19 11.30 -0.26
CA PRO A 8 8.39 11.93 0.29
C PRO A 8 8.35 12.14 1.80
N LYS A 9 7.18 12.50 2.37
CA LYS A 9 6.96 12.61 3.81
C LYS A 9 7.20 11.26 4.48
N MET A 10 6.55 10.23 4.00
CA MET A 10 6.65 8.88 4.55
C MET A 10 8.07 8.32 4.46
N LEU A 11 8.87 8.75 3.49
CA LEU A 11 10.26 8.34 3.30
C LEU A 11 11.28 9.25 4.01
N GLY A 12 10.84 10.33 4.66
CA GLY A 12 11.73 11.28 5.33
C GLY A 12 12.63 12.08 4.39
N ILE A 13 12.18 12.33 3.16
CA ILE A 13 12.91 13.07 2.12
C ILE A 13 12.12 14.28 1.62
N GLU A 14 11.27 14.83 2.46
CA GLU A 14 10.57 16.10 2.17
C GLU A 14 11.55 17.24 1.89
N GLY A 15 11.16 18.16 1.02
CA GLY A 15 11.97 19.31 0.69
C GLY A 15 13.22 19.01 -0.16
N THR A 16 13.36 17.75 -0.64
CA THR A 16 14.42 17.43 -1.60
C THR A 16 14.14 18.13 -2.93
N GLU A 17 15.11 18.89 -3.43
CA GLU A 17 15.05 19.47 -4.76
C GLU A 17 15.45 18.42 -5.81
N LEU A 18 14.66 18.32 -6.89
CA LEU A 18 15.01 17.45 -8.01
C LEU A 18 16.11 18.09 -8.84
N HIS A 19 17.12 17.30 -9.18
CA HIS A 19 18.15 17.71 -10.12
C HIS A 19 17.67 17.49 -11.55
N ILE A 20 17.81 18.50 -12.40
CA ILE A 20 17.49 18.44 -13.83
C ILE A 20 18.74 18.81 -14.62
N GLU A 21 19.18 17.94 -15.51
CA GLU A 21 20.34 18.15 -16.37
C GLU A 21 20.02 17.64 -17.78
N ASP A 22 20.33 18.45 -18.79
CA ASP A 22 20.08 18.13 -20.21
C ASP A 22 18.64 17.66 -20.52
N GLY A 23 17.66 18.17 -19.78
CA GLY A 23 16.24 17.83 -19.93
C GLY A 23 15.83 16.52 -19.28
N GLN A 24 16.73 15.81 -18.62
CA GLN A 24 16.43 14.65 -17.80
C GLN A 24 16.21 15.03 -16.34
N ILE A 25 15.22 14.40 -15.72
CA ILE A 25 14.92 14.55 -14.29
C ILE A 25 15.62 13.42 -13.53
N PHE A 26 16.46 13.75 -12.57
CA PHE A 26 17.07 12.75 -11.70
C PHE A 26 16.19 12.51 -10.49
N PRO A 27 15.85 11.24 -10.18
CA PRO A 27 14.99 10.91 -9.04
C PRO A 27 15.69 11.25 -7.72
N ALA A 28 14.91 11.67 -6.73
CA ALA A 28 15.39 11.78 -5.36
C ALA A 28 15.80 10.41 -4.83
N ILE A 29 16.82 10.36 -3.98
CA ILE A 29 17.29 9.11 -3.38
C ILE A 29 16.79 9.05 -1.94
N GLY A 30 15.90 8.14 -1.68
CA GLY A 30 15.37 7.83 -0.36
C GLY A 30 16.21 6.79 0.41
N PRO A 31 15.73 6.36 1.56
CA PRO A 31 16.37 5.32 2.37
C PRO A 31 16.66 4.05 1.55
N HIS A 32 17.77 3.38 1.86
CA HIS A 32 18.21 2.15 1.19
C HIS A 32 18.44 2.29 -0.33
N GLY A 33 18.62 3.51 -0.84
CA GLY A 33 18.85 3.76 -2.26
C GLY A 33 17.58 3.71 -3.12
N ILE A 34 16.39 3.79 -2.52
CA ILE A 34 15.12 3.84 -3.25
C ILE A 34 15.07 5.14 -4.08
N LYS A 35 14.89 5.00 -5.39
CA LYS A 35 14.70 6.13 -6.30
C LYS A 35 13.23 6.58 -6.24
N VAL A 36 13.01 7.87 -6.02
CA VAL A 36 11.66 8.42 -5.80
C VAL A 36 11.41 9.60 -6.73
N ILE A 37 10.25 9.59 -7.36
CA ILE A 37 9.69 10.76 -8.03
C ILE A 37 8.27 11.01 -7.50
N SER A 38 8.00 12.25 -7.15
CA SER A 38 6.70 12.67 -6.61
C SER A 38 6.40 14.10 -7.02
N MET A 39 5.12 14.40 -7.19
CA MET A 39 4.65 15.76 -7.39
C MET A 39 4.99 16.68 -6.22
N ALA A 40 5.15 16.13 -5.01
CA ALA A 40 5.56 16.92 -3.84
C ALA A 40 6.88 17.65 -4.03
N PHE A 41 7.80 17.10 -4.82
CA PHE A 41 9.08 17.75 -5.11
C PHE A 41 8.98 18.98 -6.04
N LEU A 42 7.84 19.15 -6.73
CA LEU A 42 7.57 20.24 -7.66
C LEU A 42 6.67 21.32 -7.07
N ILE A 43 6.25 21.16 -5.81
CA ILE A 43 5.36 22.07 -5.10
C ILE A 43 6.21 22.93 -4.15
N GLU A 44 6.30 24.24 -4.42
CA GLU A 44 7.08 25.16 -3.58
C GLU A 44 6.50 25.36 -2.17
N ASP A 45 5.18 25.27 -2.04
CA ASP A 45 4.47 25.48 -0.79
C ASP A 45 3.49 24.31 -0.56
N PRO A 46 3.80 23.41 0.39
CA PRO A 46 3.00 22.22 0.63
C PRO A 46 1.54 22.51 1.04
N ASP A 47 1.26 23.70 1.55
CA ASP A 47 -0.09 24.11 1.96
C ASP A 47 -0.92 24.70 0.80
N LYS A 48 -0.31 24.94 -0.35
CA LYS A 48 -1.04 25.42 -1.53
C LYS A 48 -1.75 24.28 -2.25
N PRO A 49 -3.05 24.44 -2.51
CA PRO A 49 -3.76 23.47 -3.32
C PRO A 49 -3.22 23.44 -4.76
N VAL A 50 -2.79 22.28 -5.21
CA VAL A 50 -2.37 22.09 -6.60
C VAL A 50 -3.59 21.68 -7.42
N ILE A 51 -4.09 22.62 -8.23
CA ILE A 51 -5.23 22.38 -9.11
C ILE A 51 -4.73 21.89 -10.47
N TRP A 52 -4.55 20.59 -10.58
CA TRP A 52 -4.19 19.96 -11.85
C TRP A 52 -5.44 19.62 -12.65
N ARG A 53 -5.53 20.16 -13.86
CA ARG A 53 -6.53 19.69 -14.83
C ARG A 53 -6.05 18.38 -15.45
N GLY A 54 -6.98 17.50 -15.82
CA GLY A 54 -6.68 16.17 -16.36
C GLY A 54 -5.48 16.12 -17.34
N PRO A 55 -5.42 16.93 -18.41
CA PRO A 55 -4.32 16.88 -19.38
C PRO A 55 -2.93 17.15 -18.78
N ILE A 56 -2.84 17.98 -17.74
CA ILE A 56 -1.57 18.29 -17.07
C ILE A 56 -1.11 17.09 -16.24
N LYS A 57 -2.04 16.43 -15.53
CA LYS A 57 -1.73 15.20 -14.79
C LYS A 57 -1.22 14.09 -15.71
N LEU A 58 -1.88 13.89 -16.84
CA LEU A 58 -1.48 12.87 -17.81
C LEU A 58 -0.09 13.15 -18.39
N GLY A 59 0.19 14.42 -18.71
CA GLY A 59 1.53 14.84 -19.11
C GLY A 59 2.60 14.58 -18.05
N ALA A 60 2.31 14.86 -16.77
CA ALA A 60 3.23 14.59 -15.67
C ALA A 60 3.49 13.08 -15.50
N ILE A 61 2.47 12.22 -15.64
CA ILE A 61 2.65 10.77 -15.63
C ILE A 61 3.62 10.32 -16.72
N GLN A 62 3.41 10.81 -17.96
CA GLN A 62 4.26 10.45 -19.08
C GLN A 62 5.71 10.92 -18.86
N GLN A 63 5.90 12.12 -18.32
CA GLN A 63 7.23 12.65 -17.99
C GLN A 63 7.90 11.83 -16.86
N PHE A 64 7.18 11.48 -15.82
CA PHE A 64 7.71 10.67 -14.73
C PHE A 64 8.13 9.26 -15.16
N ILE A 65 7.48 8.73 -16.18
CA ILE A 65 7.84 7.42 -16.75
C ILE A 65 8.99 7.58 -17.77
N GLY A 66 8.91 8.57 -18.68
CA GLY A 66 9.78 8.68 -19.85
C GLY A 66 11.00 9.57 -19.69
N ASP A 67 10.89 10.68 -18.93
CA ASP A 67 11.94 11.71 -18.86
C ASP A 67 12.78 11.62 -17.57
N VAL A 68 12.46 10.71 -16.67
CA VAL A 68 13.23 10.45 -15.44
C VAL A 68 14.40 9.51 -15.74
N ALA A 69 15.58 9.88 -15.29
CA ALA A 69 16.79 9.08 -15.38
C ALA A 69 16.77 7.93 -14.35
N TRP A 70 15.84 6.99 -14.51
CA TRP A 70 15.69 5.86 -13.60
C TRP A 70 16.91 4.95 -13.54
N GLY A 71 17.66 4.81 -14.65
CA GLY A 71 18.71 3.81 -14.77
C GLY A 71 18.18 2.40 -14.62
N GLU A 72 19.01 1.47 -14.13
CA GLU A 72 18.56 0.10 -13.85
C GLU A 72 17.66 0.06 -12.61
N LEU A 73 16.54 -0.65 -12.73
CA LEU A 73 15.57 -0.89 -11.66
C LEU A 73 15.23 -2.38 -11.62
N ASP A 74 15.20 -2.95 -10.43
CA ASP A 74 14.65 -4.30 -10.22
C ASP A 74 13.11 -4.25 -10.24
N THR A 75 12.55 -3.19 -9.66
CA THR A 75 11.10 -3.02 -9.52
C THR A 75 10.73 -1.54 -9.56
N LEU A 76 9.67 -1.21 -10.29
CA LEU A 76 9.03 0.12 -10.25
C LEU A 76 7.66 -0.03 -9.60
N VAL A 77 7.47 0.62 -8.45
CA VAL A 77 6.19 0.69 -7.73
C VAL A 77 5.51 2.02 -8.04
N ILE A 78 4.28 1.97 -8.52
CA ILE A 78 3.50 3.16 -8.88
C ILE A 78 2.32 3.26 -7.92
N ASP A 79 2.28 4.32 -7.12
CA ASP A 79 1.18 4.62 -6.20
C ASP A 79 0.08 5.39 -6.93
N PHE A 80 -1.14 4.85 -6.90
CA PHE A 80 -2.32 5.41 -7.55
C PHE A 80 -3.27 6.05 -6.55
N PRO A 81 -3.96 7.12 -6.94
CA PRO A 81 -5.11 7.61 -6.19
C PRO A 81 -6.21 6.55 -6.15
N PRO A 82 -7.11 6.61 -5.15
CA PRO A 82 -8.24 5.69 -5.09
C PRO A 82 -9.20 5.85 -6.27
N GLY A 83 -9.78 4.74 -6.70
CA GLY A 83 -10.80 4.73 -7.75
C GLY A 83 -10.28 4.32 -9.13
N THR A 84 -11.10 4.60 -10.16
CA THR A 84 -10.91 4.18 -11.56
C THR A 84 -10.76 5.39 -12.47
N GLY A 85 -9.80 6.27 -12.15
CA GLY A 85 -9.54 7.51 -12.90
C GLY A 85 -8.74 7.31 -14.18
N ASP A 86 -8.35 8.43 -14.80
CA ASP A 86 -7.53 8.44 -16.02
C ASP A 86 -6.06 8.06 -15.73
N GLU A 87 -5.61 8.17 -14.50
CA GLU A 87 -4.23 7.90 -14.11
C GLU A 87 -3.80 6.44 -14.36
N PRO A 88 -4.53 5.42 -13.85
CA PRO A 88 -4.21 4.02 -14.13
C PRO A 88 -4.28 3.68 -15.63
N LEU A 89 -5.22 4.26 -16.35
CA LEU A 89 -5.33 4.07 -17.80
C LEU A 89 -4.12 4.64 -18.53
N THR A 90 -3.69 5.85 -18.15
CA THR A 90 -2.51 6.50 -18.77
C THR A 90 -1.24 5.70 -18.51
N VAL A 91 -1.05 5.22 -17.28
CA VAL A 91 0.11 4.36 -16.94
C VAL A 91 0.09 3.10 -17.78
N SER A 92 -1.04 2.40 -17.90
CA SER A 92 -1.16 1.16 -18.69
C SER A 92 -0.89 1.38 -20.19
N GLN A 93 -1.25 2.58 -20.70
CA GLN A 93 -0.95 2.95 -22.09
C GLN A 93 0.51 3.35 -22.30
N THR A 94 1.15 3.92 -21.28
CA THR A 94 2.55 4.37 -21.34
C THR A 94 3.53 3.22 -21.07
N LEU A 95 3.13 2.27 -20.19
CA LEU A 95 3.90 1.07 -19.84
C LEU A 95 3.14 -0.18 -20.31
N PRO A 96 3.38 -0.64 -21.54
CA PRO A 96 2.63 -1.76 -22.11
C PRO A 96 2.90 -3.11 -21.44
N ASN A 97 3.97 -3.21 -20.67
CA ASN A 97 4.40 -4.45 -19.99
C ASN A 97 4.30 -4.30 -18.47
N LEU A 98 3.15 -3.87 -17.97
CA LEU A 98 2.90 -3.89 -16.53
C LEU A 98 2.81 -5.34 -16.03
N ASP A 99 3.61 -5.67 -15.02
CA ASP A 99 3.56 -6.99 -14.39
C ASP A 99 2.23 -7.24 -13.67
N GLY A 100 1.62 -6.19 -13.11
CA GLY A 100 0.28 -6.25 -12.57
C GLY A 100 -0.02 -5.17 -11.55
N VAL A 101 -1.20 -5.27 -10.95
CA VAL A 101 -1.67 -4.37 -9.89
C VAL A 101 -1.95 -5.13 -8.60
N VAL A 102 -1.62 -4.49 -7.48
CA VAL A 102 -2.02 -4.91 -6.13
C VAL A 102 -3.16 -4.00 -5.68
N ILE A 103 -4.26 -4.59 -5.25
CA ILE A 103 -5.41 -3.84 -4.74
C ILE A 103 -5.34 -3.84 -3.21
N VAL A 104 -5.24 -2.66 -2.63
CA VAL A 104 -5.27 -2.48 -1.18
C VAL A 104 -6.65 -2.02 -0.75
N THR A 105 -7.25 -2.70 0.22
CA THR A 105 -8.57 -2.38 0.77
C THR A 105 -8.58 -2.47 2.28
N THR A 106 -9.59 -1.89 2.92
CA THR A 106 -9.93 -2.19 4.32
C THR A 106 -11.12 -3.16 4.34
N PRO A 107 -11.37 -3.89 5.46
CA PRO A 107 -12.45 -4.90 5.51
C PRO A 107 -13.87 -4.33 5.54
N GLN A 108 -14.03 -3.01 5.44
CA GLN A 108 -15.32 -2.33 5.45
C GLN A 108 -16.04 -2.46 4.09
N GLU A 109 -17.34 -2.72 4.09
CA GLU A 109 -18.12 -2.87 2.87
C GLU A 109 -18.01 -1.67 1.90
N VAL A 110 -17.94 -0.45 2.43
CA VAL A 110 -17.79 0.76 1.61
C VAL A 110 -16.47 0.74 0.84
N ALA A 111 -15.36 0.38 1.49
CA ALA A 111 -14.06 0.26 0.84
C ALA A 111 -14.01 -0.90 -0.18
N LEU A 112 -14.69 -2.01 0.14
CA LEU A 112 -14.79 -3.16 -0.76
C LEU A 112 -15.52 -2.83 -2.06
N LEU A 113 -16.52 -1.93 -2.03
CA LEU A 113 -17.21 -1.49 -3.25
C LEU A 113 -16.26 -0.82 -4.24
N ASP A 114 -15.34 0.01 -3.75
CA ASP A 114 -14.36 0.69 -4.62
C ASP A 114 -13.24 -0.25 -5.06
N SER A 115 -12.77 -1.13 -4.18
CA SER A 115 -11.79 -2.16 -4.51
C SER A 115 -12.30 -3.12 -5.59
N ARG A 116 -13.57 -3.53 -5.54
CA ARG A 116 -14.21 -4.34 -6.59
C ARG A 116 -14.24 -3.63 -7.95
N LYS A 117 -14.51 -2.32 -7.95
CA LYS A 117 -14.45 -1.51 -9.18
C LYS A 117 -13.02 -1.46 -9.73
N SER A 118 -12.03 -1.28 -8.87
CA SER A 118 -10.61 -1.26 -9.27
C SER A 118 -10.15 -2.60 -9.85
N ILE A 119 -10.56 -3.74 -9.26
CA ILE A 119 -10.30 -5.08 -9.81
C ILE A 119 -10.93 -5.24 -11.20
N ASN A 120 -12.22 -4.88 -11.35
CA ASN A 120 -12.91 -5.00 -12.62
C ASN A 120 -12.35 -4.04 -13.68
N PHE A 121 -11.91 -2.85 -13.26
CA PHE A 121 -11.22 -1.92 -14.14
C PHE A 121 -9.92 -2.51 -14.67
N ALA A 122 -9.05 -3.04 -13.78
CA ALA A 122 -7.80 -3.69 -14.18
C ALA A 122 -8.05 -4.83 -15.18
N LYS A 123 -9.05 -5.68 -14.92
CA LYS A 123 -9.48 -6.73 -15.87
C LYS A 123 -9.93 -6.16 -17.21
N THR A 124 -10.67 -5.03 -17.21
CA THR A 124 -11.17 -4.39 -18.44
C THR A 124 -10.04 -3.83 -19.30
N ILE A 125 -9.02 -3.25 -18.70
CA ILE A 125 -7.84 -2.74 -19.41
C ILE A 125 -6.75 -3.81 -19.61
N SER A 126 -7.06 -5.06 -19.29
CA SER A 126 -6.17 -6.22 -19.45
C SER A 126 -4.85 -6.12 -18.68
N VAL A 127 -4.86 -5.47 -17.51
CA VAL A 127 -3.75 -5.46 -16.57
C VAL A 127 -3.94 -6.60 -15.56
N PRO A 128 -2.96 -7.48 -15.35
CA PRO A 128 -3.06 -8.56 -14.39
C PRO A 128 -3.32 -8.05 -12.97
N VAL A 129 -4.19 -8.72 -12.22
CA VAL A 129 -4.40 -8.46 -10.79
C VAL A 129 -3.56 -9.46 -10.00
N LEU A 130 -2.45 -9.00 -9.40
CA LEU A 130 -1.56 -9.83 -8.58
C LEU A 130 -2.26 -10.30 -7.30
N GLY A 131 -3.17 -9.49 -6.79
CA GLY A 131 -4.05 -9.87 -5.69
C GLY A 131 -4.52 -8.70 -4.84
N VAL A 132 -5.19 -9.07 -3.74
CA VAL A 132 -5.80 -8.13 -2.78
C VAL A 132 -5.05 -8.20 -1.46
N VAL A 133 -4.73 -7.05 -0.87
CA VAL A 133 -4.22 -6.88 0.49
C VAL A 133 -5.31 -6.25 1.35
N GLU A 134 -5.66 -6.89 2.45
CA GLU A 134 -6.58 -6.33 3.45
C GLU A 134 -5.78 -5.55 4.50
N ASN A 135 -5.85 -4.23 4.46
CA ASN A 135 -5.18 -3.34 5.40
C ASN A 135 -6.10 -3.01 6.60
N MET A 136 -5.52 -2.59 7.72
CA MET A 136 -6.24 -2.28 8.96
C MET A 136 -7.09 -3.45 9.49
N SER A 137 -6.62 -4.67 9.29
CA SER A 137 -7.31 -5.91 9.63
C SER A 137 -6.97 -6.37 11.04
N GLY A 138 -7.73 -5.86 12.00
CA GLY A 138 -7.55 -6.16 13.42
C GLY A 138 -6.53 -5.25 14.12
N TYR A 139 -6.76 -5.00 15.39
CA TYR A 139 -5.87 -4.28 16.29
C TYR A 139 -5.52 -5.15 17.48
N THR A 140 -4.28 -5.54 17.63
CA THR A 140 -3.83 -6.41 18.72
C THR A 140 -3.42 -5.58 19.93
N LEU A 141 -4.15 -5.80 21.04
CA LEU A 141 -3.77 -5.34 22.37
C LEU A 141 -3.05 -6.48 23.10
N SER A 142 -1.97 -6.16 23.77
CA SER A 142 -1.23 -7.12 24.58
C SER A 142 -0.78 -6.51 25.89
N GLY A 143 -0.49 -7.37 26.87
CA GLY A 143 -0.02 -6.93 28.18
C GLY A 143 0.38 -8.10 29.05
N THR A 144 0.64 -7.78 30.33
CA THR A 144 0.99 -8.75 31.37
C THR A 144 -0.01 -8.70 32.51
N ALA A 145 -0.30 -9.84 33.10
CA ALA A 145 -1.14 -10.00 34.28
C ALA A 145 -0.61 -11.18 35.11
N GLU A 146 -1.20 -11.44 36.26
CA GLU A 146 -0.85 -12.63 37.04
C GLU A 146 -1.11 -13.91 36.22
N ALA A 147 -0.18 -14.85 36.29
CA ALA A 147 -0.23 -16.10 35.54
C ALA A 147 -1.56 -16.84 35.75
N GLY A 148 -2.25 -17.16 34.66
CA GLY A 148 -3.54 -17.84 34.69
C GLY A 148 -4.73 -16.98 35.16
N SER A 149 -4.54 -15.69 35.47
CA SER A 149 -5.64 -14.81 35.84
C SER A 149 -6.63 -14.62 34.68
N LYS A 150 -7.91 -14.46 35.05
CA LYS A 150 -8.99 -14.21 34.11
C LYS A 150 -9.60 -12.85 34.36
N PHE A 151 -9.83 -12.10 33.30
CA PHE A 151 -10.48 -10.80 33.34
C PHE A 151 -11.25 -10.57 32.05
N SER A 152 -12.15 -9.61 32.05
CA SER A 152 -12.92 -9.24 30.87
C SER A 152 -12.71 -7.78 30.53
N MET A 153 -12.74 -7.47 29.25
CA MET A 153 -12.80 -6.09 28.74
C MET A 153 -14.03 -5.92 27.86
N ILE A 154 -14.52 -4.69 27.74
CA ILE A 154 -15.60 -4.39 26.81
C ILE A 154 -15.00 -4.13 25.43
N GLY A 155 -15.33 -4.97 24.48
CA GLY A 155 -14.89 -4.84 23.08
C GLY A 155 -15.61 -3.72 22.31
N PRO A 156 -15.20 -3.42 21.08
CA PRO A 156 -15.77 -2.33 20.26
C PRO A 156 -17.27 -2.45 20.01
N LYS A 157 -17.80 -3.66 20.04
CA LYS A 157 -19.26 -3.94 19.87
C LYS A 157 -20.06 -3.86 21.17
N GLY A 158 -19.44 -3.40 22.28
CA GLY A 158 -20.06 -3.35 23.59
C GLY A 158 -20.23 -4.75 24.23
N VAL A 159 -19.64 -5.78 23.68
CA VAL A 159 -19.71 -7.16 24.18
C VAL A 159 -18.44 -7.44 25.00
N PRO A 160 -18.59 -8.09 26.18
CA PRO A 160 -17.44 -8.54 26.96
C PRO A 160 -16.55 -9.54 26.16
N ILE A 161 -15.26 -9.35 26.25
CA ILE A 161 -14.24 -10.28 25.73
C ILE A 161 -13.49 -10.82 26.94
N ASP A 162 -13.56 -12.13 27.14
CA ASP A 162 -12.88 -12.81 28.23
C ASP A 162 -11.44 -13.12 27.83
N ILE A 163 -10.51 -12.73 28.69
CA ILE A 163 -9.07 -12.86 28.47
C ILE A 163 -8.52 -13.74 29.60
N THR A 164 -7.66 -14.67 29.23
CA THR A 164 -6.90 -15.49 30.21
C THR A 164 -5.41 -15.26 29.98
N ALA A 165 -4.71 -14.82 31.00
CA ALA A 165 -3.26 -14.70 30.95
C ALA A 165 -2.60 -16.08 30.86
N SER A 166 -1.57 -16.19 30.04
CA SER A 166 -0.77 -17.41 29.89
C SER A 166 -0.06 -17.79 31.20
N PRO A 167 0.51 -19.00 31.31
CA PRO A 167 1.36 -19.37 32.44
C PRO A 167 2.56 -18.46 32.68
N GLN A 168 2.97 -17.70 31.65
CA GLN A 168 4.03 -16.68 31.71
C GLN A 168 3.48 -15.29 32.03
N GLY A 169 2.20 -15.16 32.32
CA GLY A 169 1.55 -13.90 32.63
C GLY A 169 1.29 -13.00 31.41
N LYS A 170 1.49 -13.48 30.17
CA LYS A 170 1.22 -12.70 28.96
C LYS A 170 -0.20 -12.90 28.46
N TRP A 171 -0.81 -11.86 27.95
CA TRP A 171 -2.09 -11.93 27.27
C TRP A 171 -2.08 -11.09 26.00
N SER A 172 -2.92 -11.46 25.04
CA SER A 172 -3.21 -10.66 23.86
C SER A 172 -4.66 -10.88 23.42
N VAL A 173 -5.22 -9.85 22.78
CA VAL A 173 -6.55 -9.89 22.16
C VAL A 173 -6.52 -9.05 20.90
N THR A 174 -7.10 -9.57 19.83
CA THR A 174 -7.24 -8.82 18.58
C THR A 174 -8.67 -8.28 18.47
N LEU A 175 -8.80 -6.99 18.26
CA LEU A 175 -10.06 -6.28 18.13
C LEU A 175 -10.35 -5.98 16.66
N ASP A 176 -11.52 -6.35 16.20
CA ASP A 176 -12.01 -6.01 14.86
C ASP A 176 -12.59 -4.59 14.85
N LEU A 177 -11.73 -3.58 14.65
CA LEU A 177 -12.16 -2.18 14.61
C LEU A 177 -12.96 -1.85 13.34
N PHE A 178 -12.59 -2.45 12.22
CA PHE A 178 -13.15 -2.22 10.89
C PHE A 178 -13.81 -3.46 10.27
N LYS A 179 -14.20 -4.46 11.07
CA LYS A 179 -14.47 -5.85 10.65
C LYS A 179 -13.18 -6.60 10.29
N SER A 180 -13.30 -7.80 9.75
CA SER A 180 -12.18 -8.60 9.22
C SER A 180 -12.72 -9.55 8.15
N GLY A 181 -11.85 -9.95 7.20
CA GLY A 181 -12.15 -10.96 6.19
C GLY A 181 -12.83 -10.45 4.92
N GLY A 182 -13.34 -9.23 4.89
CA GLY A 182 -14.04 -8.72 3.71
C GLY A 182 -13.18 -8.62 2.46
N GLY A 183 -11.88 -8.32 2.61
CA GLY A 183 -10.92 -8.31 1.50
C GLY A 183 -10.68 -9.69 0.91
N GLU A 184 -10.55 -10.70 1.75
CA GLU A 184 -10.40 -12.10 1.34
C GLU A 184 -11.66 -12.63 0.64
N ASP A 185 -12.84 -12.37 1.23
CA ASP A 185 -14.12 -12.75 0.63
C ASP A 185 -14.29 -12.11 -0.76
N SER A 186 -13.95 -10.81 -0.88
CA SER A 186 -14.01 -10.07 -2.14
C SER A 186 -13.04 -10.61 -3.19
N ALA A 187 -11.82 -10.97 -2.79
CA ALA A 187 -10.82 -11.58 -3.66
C ALA A 187 -11.34 -12.93 -4.20
N HIS A 188 -11.90 -13.76 -3.31
CA HIS A 188 -12.46 -15.05 -3.69
C HIS A 188 -13.65 -14.91 -4.65
N GLU A 189 -14.61 -14.02 -4.36
CA GLU A 189 -15.76 -13.76 -5.23
C GLU A 189 -15.37 -13.25 -6.63
N LEU A 190 -14.28 -12.49 -6.72
CA LEU A 190 -13.80 -11.96 -7.99
C LEU A 190 -12.73 -12.82 -8.65
N GLU A 191 -12.44 -14.00 -8.09
CA GLU A 191 -11.46 -14.95 -8.62
C GLU A 191 -10.08 -14.31 -8.81
N VAL A 192 -9.61 -13.55 -7.82
CA VAL A 192 -8.26 -12.99 -7.76
C VAL A 192 -7.53 -13.47 -6.50
N PRO A 193 -6.19 -13.54 -6.50
CA PRO A 193 -5.44 -13.96 -5.32
C PRO A 193 -5.69 -13.06 -4.11
N PHE A 194 -5.67 -13.65 -2.91
CA PHE A 194 -5.59 -12.92 -1.66
C PHE A 194 -4.16 -12.99 -1.13
N LEU A 195 -3.50 -11.82 -1.02
CA LEU A 195 -2.07 -11.72 -0.68
C LEU A 195 -1.82 -11.70 0.84
N GLY A 196 -2.81 -11.29 1.62
CA GLY A 196 -2.69 -11.29 3.08
C GLY A 196 -3.35 -10.12 3.76
N ARG A 197 -3.20 -10.09 5.10
CA ARG A 197 -3.74 -9.05 5.98
C ARG A 197 -2.62 -8.28 6.65
N LEU A 198 -2.78 -6.97 6.72
CA LEU A 198 -1.92 -6.08 7.49
C LEU A 198 -2.70 -5.59 8.71
N PRO A 199 -2.16 -5.72 9.93
CA PRO A 199 -2.83 -5.29 11.13
C PRO A 199 -2.94 -3.75 11.18
N PHE A 200 -3.91 -3.24 11.93
CA PHE A 200 -3.90 -1.86 12.34
C PHE A 200 -2.79 -1.65 13.37
N ASP A 201 -1.76 -0.90 13.00
CA ASP A 201 -0.61 -0.62 13.86
C ASP A 201 -0.38 0.90 13.97
N PRO A 202 -0.60 1.50 15.15
CA PRO A 202 -0.29 2.92 15.37
C PRO A 202 1.19 3.27 15.13
N GLY A 203 2.08 2.28 15.13
CA GLY A 203 3.48 2.47 14.78
C GLY A 203 3.70 2.78 13.31
N VAL A 204 2.84 2.26 12.42
CA VAL A 204 2.85 2.61 10.98
C VAL A 204 2.49 4.08 10.78
N VAL A 205 1.47 4.57 11.52
CA VAL A 205 1.07 5.97 11.45
C VAL A 205 2.22 6.89 11.88
N ARG A 206 2.77 6.65 13.07
CA ARG A 206 3.92 7.44 13.57
C ARG A 206 5.12 7.35 12.64
N GLY A 207 5.43 6.14 12.15
CA GLY A 207 6.54 5.93 11.23
C GLY A 207 6.36 6.70 9.92
N GLY A 208 5.14 6.77 9.39
CA GLY A 208 4.81 7.57 8.20
C GLY A 208 4.97 9.08 8.44
N ASP A 209 4.57 9.58 9.62
CA ASP A 209 4.73 10.99 9.98
C ASP A 209 6.20 11.37 10.22
N ASP A 210 6.98 10.48 10.78
CA ASP A 210 8.38 10.70 11.17
C ASP A 210 9.39 10.30 10.06
N GLY A 211 8.92 9.70 8.95
CA GLY A 211 9.80 9.16 7.89
C GLY A 211 10.60 7.93 8.32
N VAL A 212 10.14 7.21 9.34
CA VAL A 212 10.79 6.01 9.88
C VAL A 212 9.91 4.78 9.67
N HIS A 213 10.27 3.94 8.73
CA HIS A 213 9.45 2.79 8.36
C HIS A 213 9.32 1.78 9.50
N ARG A 214 8.07 1.44 9.84
CA ARG A 214 7.75 0.47 10.90
C ARG A 214 8.43 -0.88 10.69
N ILE A 215 8.49 -1.35 9.45
CA ILE A 215 9.13 -2.63 9.09
C ILE A 215 10.65 -2.63 9.30
N VAL A 216 11.30 -1.46 9.23
CA VAL A 216 12.74 -1.31 9.50
C VAL A 216 12.99 -1.12 10.99
N ALA A 217 12.13 -0.36 11.67
CA ALA A 217 12.27 -0.08 13.10
C ALA A 217 12.01 -1.33 13.97
N GLU A 218 11.08 -2.20 13.57
CA GLU A 218 10.74 -3.42 14.30
C GLU A 218 10.59 -4.61 13.31
N PRO A 219 11.70 -5.14 12.78
CA PRO A 219 11.66 -6.17 11.73
C PRO A 219 11.05 -7.50 12.17
N GLU A 220 11.09 -7.80 13.47
CA GLU A 220 10.48 -9.00 14.08
C GLU A 220 9.05 -8.74 14.58
N GLY A 221 8.52 -7.53 14.37
CA GLY A 221 7.17 -7.16 14.78
C GLY A 221 6.09 -7.80 13.90
N GLU A 222 4.88 -7.97 14.43
CA GLU A 222 3.73 -8.55 13.72
C GLU A 222 3.49 -7.86 12.37
N THR A 223 3.56 -6.53 12.34
CA THR A 223 3.37 -5.74 11.13
C THR A 223 4.45 -6.03 10.08
N ALA A 224 5.73 -6.04 10.48
CA ALA A 224 6.84 -6.33 9.57
C ALA A 224 6.74 -7.73 8.98
N LEU A 225 6.44 -8.73 9.80
CA LEU A 225 6.25 -10.11 9.36
C LEU A 225 5.04 -10.24 8.40
N SER A 226 3.96 -9.50 8.65
CA SER A 226 2.79 -9.49 7.76
C SER A 226 3.11 -8.85 6.41
N PHE A 227 3.85 -7.73 6.38
CA PHE A 227 4.34 -7.11 5.15
C PHE A 227 5.26 -8.06 4.37
N SER A 228 6.20 -8.71 5.05
CA SER A 228 7.11 -9.67 4.40
C SER A 228 6.36 -10.79 3.69
N LYS A 229 5.33 -11.37 4.32
CA LYS A 229 4.49 -12.39 3.71
C LYS A 229 3.77 -11.88 2.45
N VAL A 230 3.20 -10.67 2.51
CA VAL A 230 2.55 -10.04 1.35
C VAL A 230 3.54 -9.87 0.20
N VAL A 231 4.76 -9.40 0.49
CA VAL A 231 5.80 -9.23 -0.52
C VAL A 231 6.22 -10.59 -1.12
N GLU A 232 6.40 -11.63 -0.29
CA GLU A 232 6.72 -12.98 -0.74
C GLU A 232 5.65 -13.53 -1.68
N GLU A 233 4.36 -13.33 -1.38
CA GLU A 233 3.25 -13.74 -2.24
C GLU A 233 3.24 -12.98 -3.58
N ILE A 234 3.52 -11.66 -3.56
CA ILE A 234 3.66 -10.87 -4.78
C ILE A 234 4.81 -11.41 -5.65
N LEU A 235 6.00 -11.59 -5.07
CA LEU A 235 7.16 -12.09 -5.80
C LEU A 235 6.93 -13.49 -6.34
N SER A 236 6.32 -14.37 -5.56
CA SER A 236 5.94 -15.71 -6.00
C SER A 236 4.95 -15.70 -7.17
N SER A 237 4.02 -14.75 -7.20
CA SER A 237 3.07 -14.58 -8.31
C SER A 237 3.78 -14.11 -9.58
N LEU A 238 4.76 -13.22 -9.45
CA LEU A 238 5.56 -12.73 -10.56
C LEU A 238 6.45 -13.83 -11.16
N GLU A 239 7.06 -14.69 -10.33
CA GLU A 239 7.94 -15.77 -10.77
C GLU A 239 7.20 -16.91 -11.48
N LYS A 240 5.99 -17.24 -11.05
CA LYS A 240 5.20 -18.34 -11.63
C LYS A 240 4.73 -18.07 -13.06
N GLY A 241 4.83 -16.85 -13.55
CA GLY A 241 4.39 -16.48 -14.89
C GLY A 241 2.88 -16.68 -15.11
N ASP A 242 2.09 -16.88 -14.05
CA ASP A 242 0.62 -16.94 -14.06
C ASP A 242 -0.03 -15.59 -14.44
N ILE A 243 0.82 -14.63 -14.75
CA ILE A 243 0.42 -13.36 -15.32
C ILE A 243 0.06 -13.65 -16.77
N HIS A 244 -1.20 -13.64 -17.09
CA HIS A 244 -1.68 -13.68 -18.47
C HIS A 244 -1.00 -12.54 -19.24
N GLN A 245 0.07 -12.87 -19.97
CA GLN A 245 0.68 -11.93 -20.91
C GLN A 245 -0.39 -11.60 -21.95
N VAL A 246 -1.03 -10.46 -21.77
CA VAL A 246 -1.86 -9.89 -22.81
C VAL A 246 -0.90 -9.41 -23.89
N LYS A 247 -0.76 -10.20 -24.95
CA LYS A 247 -0.12 -9.73 -26.17
C LYS A 247 -1.01 -8.63 -26.73
N LEU A 248 -0.56 -7.39 -26.57
CA LEU A 248 -1.09 -6.30 -27.37
C LEU A 248 -0.66 -6.56 -28.82
N THR A 249 -1.62 -6.90 -29.68
CA THR A 249 -1.46 -6.93 -31.13
C THR A 249 -1.66 -5.54 -31.68
#